data_6722a391f454ac198b81aba156f80e0b
#
_entry.id   6722a391f454ac198b81aba156f80e0b
#
_cell.length_a   1.000
_cell.length_b   1.000
_cell.length_c   1.000
_cell.angle_alpha   90.00
_cell.angle_beta   90.00
_cell.angle_gamma   90.00
#
_symmetry.space_group_name_H-M   'P 1'
#
loop_
_entity.id
_entity.type
_entity.pdbx_description
1 polymer ?
#
loop_
_entity_poly.entity_id
_entity_poly.type
_entity_poly.pdbx_seq_one_letter_code
_entity_poly.pdbx_strand_id
1 'polypeptide(L)'
;MKRIVLSLLIVLGVFTGATAQKANMDARKLQLALFAISNLYVDSTSETKLVEDAIVGMLDKLDPHSNYMDPEETKEMTEPLQGNFDGIGIQFNMLTDTLYVIQVIPGGPSEKVGLMAGDRIIQVDDTLIAGVKMKTTDIMKKLRGPKGTEVRVKVKRGKSPELMDFKIVRGKIPVYSLDAAYMADKNTGYIKLNRFAASSADEFREALEKLRKQGMKNLILDLQGNGGGYLNIAIELADEFLDKNRLIVYTKGSKQPREEANSTARGQFQEGRLVVLVDESSASASEIVSGAIQDWDRGVIVGRRTFGKGLVQKPIPLPDGSMIRLTVSRYYTPTGRCIQKPYENGKMEEYHHDLIDRYNRGELMSADSIHFPDSMRYNTLVSERTVYGGGGIMPDVFIPVDTTRYTDYHRKLVASGLVNRVSMNYLDRNRNQMMAKYPKFQQYKQDFVVGEDIMEELLKMAGDEKIEFEEEQYNRSKPLIMLQIKALIARDLYDMAQYFQIINDDNPSYQKALQIINNKETYNRLLGR
;
A
#
# COMPACT_ATOMS: atom_id res chain seq x y z
N MET A 1 -48.19 24.74 36.20
CA MET A 1 -46.98 24.00 35.83
C MET A 1 -47.27 22.59 35.30
N LYS A 2 -48.07 21.70 35.91
CA LYS A 2 -48.33 20.34 35.40
C LYS A 2 -48.96 20.27 33.99
N ARG A 3 -49.81 21.21 33.57
CA ARG A 3 -50.41 21.22 32.22
C ARG A 3 -49.44 21.65 31.11
N ILE A 4 -48.47 22.51 31.41
CA ILE A 4 -47.42 22.94 30.42
C ILE A 4 -46.43 21.82 30.17
N VAL A 5 -46.06 21.07 31.22
CA VAL A 5 -45.13 19.93 31.08
C VAL A 5 -45.77 18.80 30.26
N LEU A 6 -47.07 18.55 30.41
CA LEU A 6 -47.78 17.52 29.65
C LEU A 6 -47.92 17.92 28.17
N SER A 7 -48.11 19.22 27.85
CA SER A 7 -48.16 19.71 26.46
C SER A 7 -46.81 19.62 25.77
N LEU A 8 -45.70 19.89 26.48
CA LEU A 8 -44.34 19.73 25.94
C LEU A 8 -43.97 18.27 25.66
N LEU A 9 -44.37 17.35 26.53
CA LEU A 9 -44.18 15.89 26.34
C LEU A 9 -44.96 15.34 25.14
N ILE A 10 -46.17 15.84 24.89
CA ILE A 10 -46.99 15.44 23.74
C ILE A 10 -46.39 15.99 22.44
N VAL A 11 -45.85 17.22 22.41
CA VAL A 11 -45.20 17.82 21.25
C VAL A 11 -43.90 17.08 20.92
N LEU A 12 -43.06 16.72 21.91
CA LEU A 12 -41.88 15.90 21.70
C LEU A 12 -42.23 14.48 21.17
N GLY A 13 -43.28 13.86 21.70
CA GLY A 13 -43.74 12.54 21.25
C GLY A 13 -44.25 12.54 19.81
N VAL A 14 -44.90 13.63 19.36
CA VAL A 14 -45.40 13.78 18.00
C VAL A 14 -44.27 13.99 17.00
N PHE A 15 -43.21 14.76 17.36
CA PHE A 15 -42.05 14.99 16.49
C PHE A 15 -41.22 13.72 16.32
N THR A 16 -41.00 12.93 17.37
CA THR A 16 -40.29 11.65 17.27
C THR A 16 -41.09 10.60 16.51
N GLY A 17 -42.41 10.60 16.66
CA GLY A 17 -43.30 9.70 15.91
C GLY A 17 -43.36 10.03 14.42
N ALA A 18 -43.39 11.31 14.04
CA ALA A 18 -43.45 11.73 12.65
C ALA A 18 -42.16 11.44 11.86
N THR A 19 -40.97 11.59 12.47
CA THR A 19 -39.69 11.23 11.85
C THR A 19 -39.52 9.72 11.69
N ALA A 20 -39.91 8.92 12.69
CA ALA A 20 -39.87 7.47 12.61
C ALA A 20 -40.85 6.93 11.56
N GLN A 21 -42.04 7.54 11.44
CA GLN A 21 -43.05 7.15 10.45
C GLN A 21 -42.62 7.50 9.03
N LYS A 22 -41.93 8.64 8.80
CA LYS A 22 -41.40 9.01 7.50
C LYS A 22 -40.24 8.09 7.08
N ALA A 23 -39.31 7.78 7.98
CA ALA A 23 -38.21 6.84 7.71
C ALA A 23 -38.72 5.44 7.35
N ASN A 24 -39.78 4.98 7.99
CA ASN A 24 -40.42 3.71 7.66
C ASN A 24 -41.11 3.73 6.28
N MET A 25 -41.68 4.86 5.87
CA MET A 25 -42.25 5.01 4.52
C MET A 25 -41.24 4.96 3.41
N ASP A 26 -40.06 5.59 3.58
CA ASP A 26 -39.00 5.59 2.56
C ASP A 26 -38.36 4.20 2.42
N ALA A 27 -38.13 3.49 3.51
CA ALA A 27 -37.70 2.08 3.47
C ALA A 27 -38.74 1.17 2.76
N ARG A 28 -40.02 1.38 3.02
CA ARG A 28 -41.11 0.65 2.33
C ARG A 28 -41.19 0.94 0.83
N LYS A 29 -40.89 2.19 0.38
CA LYS A 29 -40.82 2.48 -1.07
C LYS A 29 -39.74 1.66 -1.75
N LEU A 30 -38.55 1.55 -1.14
CA LEU A 30 -37.47 0.74 -1.69
C LEU A 30 -37.84 -0.74 -1.78
N GLN A 31 -38.45 -1.28 -0.71
CA GLN A 31 -38.97 -2.68 -0.69
C GLN A 31 -40.05 -2.91 -1.76
N LEU A 32 -40.99 -1.97 -1.90
CA LEU A 32 -42.06 -2.09 -2.91
C LEU A 32 -41.51 -2.01 -4.34
N ALA A 33 -40.54 -1.13 -4.58
CA ALA A 33 -39.86 -1.03 -5.88
C ALA A 33 -39.13 -2.34 -6.22
N LEU A 34 -38.38 -2.91 -5.29
CA LEU A 34 -37.69 -4.18 -5.47
C LEU A 34 -38.71 -5.30 -5.77
N PHE A 35 -39.78 -5.40 -4.97
CA PHE A 35 -40.86 -6.39 -5.20
C PHE A 35 -41.51 -6.24 -6.58
N ALA A 36 -41.84 -5.00 -6.97
CA ALA A 36 -42.47 -4.74 -8.27
C ALA A 36 -41.57 -5.12 -9.44
N ILE A 37 -40.27 -4.75 -9.39
CA ILE A 37 -39.28 -5.07 -10.42
C ILE A 37 -39.09 -6.60 -10.50
N SER A 38 -38.90 -7.28 -9.36
CA SER A 38 -38.63 -8.71 -9.32
C SER A 38 -39.83 -9.57 -9.80
N ASN A 39 -41.07 -9.06 -9.67
CA ASN A 39 -42.26 -9.86 -9.97
C ASN A 39 -43.04 -9.38 -11.20
N LEU A 40 -42.89 -8.15 -11.67
CA LEU A 40 -43.71 -7.57 -12.73
C LEU A 40 -42.91 -7.13 -13.96
N TYR A 41 -41.57 -7.12 -13.89
CA TYR A 41 -40.73 -6.74 -15.03
C TYR A 41 -40.86 -7.78 -16.14
N VAL A 42 -40.78 -7.34 -17.40
CA VAL A 42 -41.00 -8.15 -18.60
C VAL A 42 -40.01 -9.31 -18.75
N ASP A 43 -38.76 -9.10 -18.32
CA ASP A 43 -37.72 -10.11 -18.39
C ASP A 43 -37.35 -10.64 -16.98
N SER A 44 -36.69 -11.80 -16.91
CA SER A 44 -36.19 -12.36 -15.65
C SER A 44 -35.11 -11.45 -15.01
N THR A 45 -35.20 -11.17 -13.73
CA THR A 45 -34.26 -10.38 -12.95
C THR A 45 -33.65 -11.20 -11.82
N SER A 46 -32.44 -10.81 -11.40
CA SER A 46 -31.83 -11.32 -10.18
C SER A 46 -32.09 -10.34 -9.04
N GLU A 47 -32.85 -10.75 -8.03
CA GLU A 47 -33.15 -9.91 -6.86
C GLU A 47 -31.87 -9.51 -6.12
N THR A 48 -30.92 -10.45 -5.96
CA THR A 48 -29.60 -10.18 -5.35
C THR A 48 -28.89 -9.04 -6.07
N LYS A 49 -28.79 -9.13 -7.41
CA LYS A 49 -28.13 -8.09 -8.20
C LYS A 49 -28.83 -6.74 -8.11
N LEU A 50 -30.16 -6.73 -8.10
CA LEU A 50 -30.94 -5.48 -7.95
C LEU A 50 -30.67 -4.83 -6.59
N VAL A 51 -30.53 -5.62 -5.52
CA VAL A 51 -30.19 -5.10 -4.18
C VAL A 51 -28.76 -4.53 -4.17
N GLU A 52 -27.80 -5.24 -4.74
CA GLU A 52 -26.42 -4.77 -4.88
C GLU A 52 -26.36 -3.45 -5.67
N ASP A 53 -26.97 -3.40 -6.86
CA ASP A 53 -27.03 -2.21 -7.70
C ASP A 53 -27.69 -1.02 -6.98
N ALA A 54 -28.72 -1.26 -6.18
CA ALA A 54 -29.36 -0.23 -5.38
C ALA A 54 -28.43 0.30 -4.28
N ILE A 55 -27.69 -0.56 -3.59
CA ILE A 55 -26.70 -0.17 -2.57
C ILE A 55 -25.58 0.64 -3.23
N VAL A 56 -25.00 0.17 -4.33
CA VAL A 56 -23.97 0.87 -5.11
C VAL A 56 -24.50 2.25 -5.55
N GLY A 57 -25.71 2.31 -6.12
CA GLY A 57 -26.30 3.57 -6.58
C GLY A 57 -26.54 4.59 -5.46
N MET A 58 -26.77 4.16 -4.22
CA MET A 58 -26.84 5.05 -3.06
C MET A 58 -25.46 5.55 -2.64
N LEU A 59 -24.46 4.67 -2.61
CA LEU A 59 -23.10 5.00 -2.17
C LEU A 59 -22.39 5.93 -3.15
N ASP A 60 -22.60 5.77 -4.44
CA ASP A 60 -22.04 6.61 -5.51
C ASP A 60 -22.45 8.10 -5.40
N LYS A 61 -23.54 8.38 -4.68
CA LYS A 61 -24.01 9.76 -4.44
C LYS A 61 -23.38 10.41 -3.21
N LEU A 62 -22.53 9.69 -2.46
CA LEU A 62 -21.94 10.19 -1.22
C LEU A 62 -20.54 10.77 -1.47
N ASP A 63 -19.53 9.96 -1.36
CA ASP A 63 -18.12 10.36 -1.46
C ASP A 63 -17.31 9.30 -2.24
N PRO A 64 -16.08 9.62 -2.71
CA PRO A 64 -15.31 8.71 -3.55
C PRO A 64 -14.77 7.44 -2.85
N HIS A 65 -15.01 7.28 -1.55
CA HIS A 65 -14.44 6.19 -0.75
C HIS A 65 -15.48 5.29 -0.10
N SER A 66 -16.76 5.71 -0.10
CA SER A 66 -17.87 4.86 0.32
C SER A 66 -18.24 3.91 -0.80
N ASN A 67 -18.09 2.60 -0.58
CA ASN A 67 -18.36 1.59 -1.59
C ASN A 67 -18.92 0.30 -1.01
N TYR A 68 -19.63 -0.45 -1.85
CA TYR A 68 -20.03 -1.83 -1.62
C TYR A 68 -18.92 -2.74 -2.13
N MET A 69 -18.71 -3.84 -1.45
CA MET A 69 -17.80 -4.91 -1.83
C MET A 69 -18.51 -6.24 -1.69
N ASP A 70 -18.45 -7.06 -2.71
CA ASP A 70 -18.93 -8.42 -2.65
C ASP A 70 -18.09 -9.28 -1.67
N PRO A 71 -18.48 -10.54 -1.36
CA PRO A 71 -17.72 -11.36 -0.42
C PRO A 71 -16.27 -11.66 -0.85
N GLU A 72 -15.99 -11.78 -2.16
CA GLU A 72 -14.63 -12.01 -2.69
C GLU A 72 -13.78 -10.75 -2.56
N GLU A 73 -14.27 -9.61 -2.99
CA GLU A 73 -13.63 -8.29 -2.84
C GLU A 73 -13.38 -7.94 -1.37
N THR A 74 -14.36 -8.25 -0.49
CA THR A 74 -14.24 -8.07 0.96
C THR A 74 -13.05 -8.86 1.51
N LYS A 75 -12.90 -10.11 1.09
CA LYS A 75 -11.80 -10.98 1.50
C LYS A 75 -10.46 -10.47 0.95
N GLU A 76 -10.40 -10.12 -0.34
CA GLU A 76 -9.20 -9.60 -0.99
C GLU A 76 -8.69 -8.31 -0.33
N MET A 77 -9.60 -7.43 0.10
CA MET A 77 -9.24 -6.20 0.80
C MET A 77 -8.79 -6.46 2.25
N THR A 78 -9.45 -7.38 2.96
CA THR A 78 -9.23 -7.55 4.41
C THR A 78 -8.03 -8.43 4.72
N GLU A 79 -7.75 -9.50 3.94
CA GLU A 79 -6.63 -10.40 4.19
C GLU A 79 -5.27 -9.69 4.33
N PRO A 80 -4.86 -8.79 3.40
CA PRO A 80 -3.59 -8.09 3.52
C PRO A 80 -3.50 -7.17 4.75
N LEU A 81 -4.65 -6.62 5.17
CA LEU A 81 -4.72 -5.76 6.36
C LEU A 81 -4.72 -6.57 7.67
N GLN A 82 -5.24 -7.80 7.64
CA GLN A 82 -5.12 -8.74 8.77
C GLN A 82 -3.70 -9.27 8.95
N GLY A 83 -2.81 -9.07 7.96
CA GLY A 83 -1.41 -9.52 8.00
C GLY A 83 -1.23 -11.01 7.79
N ASN A 84 -2.24 -11.72 7.30
CA ASN A 84 -2.14 -13.15 6.95
C ASN A 84 -3.29 -13.59 6.03
N PHE A 85 -3.06 -14.69 5.31
CA PHE A 85 -4.09 -15.41 4.56
C PHE A 85 -3.88 -16.93 4.68
N ASP A 86 -4.89 -17.70 4.30
CA ASP A 86 -4.79 -19.16 4.31
C ASP A 86 -4.35 -19.70 2.94
N GLY A 87 -3.26 -20.49 2.91
CA GLY A 87 -2.71 -21.01 1.66
C GLY A 87 -1.51 -21.93 1.86
N ILE A 88 -0.71 -22.09 0.80
CA ILE A 88 0.46 -22.99 0.79
C ILE A 88 1.78 -22.32 1.18
N GLY A 89 1.88 -20.99 1.15
CA GLY A 89 3.07 -20.24 1.59
C GLY A 89 4.20 -20.23 0.56
N ILE A 90 3.91 -19.73 -0.64
CA ILE A 90 4.91 -19.43 -1.67
C ILE A 90 4.73 -18.02 -2.22
N GLN A 91 5.83 -17.40 -2.64
CA GLN A 91 5.84 -16.30 -3.58
C GLN A 91 6.13 -16.85 -4.97
N PHE A 92 5.37 -16.44 -5.96
CA PHE A 92 5.52 -16.96 -7.31
C PHE A 92 5.29 -15.88 -8.38
N ASN A 93 5.79 -16.15 -9.57
CA ASN A 93 5.44 -15.42 -10.78
C ASN A 93 5.08 -16.41 -11.89
N MET A 94 4.38 -15.92 -12.93
CA MET A 94 4.16 -16.68 -14.14
C MET A 94 5.36 -16.50 -15.08
N LEU A 95 6.02 -17.60 -15.42
CA LEU A 95 7.11 -17.63 -16.38
C LEU A 95 6.74 -18.58 -17.53
N THR A 96 6.58 -18.03 -18.74
CA THR A 96 6.21 -18.79 -19.94
C THR A 96 5.02 -19.75 -19.67
N ASP A 97 3.90 -19.16 -19.25
CA ASP A 97 2.65 -19.89 -18.92
C ASP A 97 2.82 -21.02 -17.88
N THR A 98 3.75 -20.84 -16.94
CA THR A 98 4.03 -21.79 -15.86
C THR A 98 4.24 -21.04 -14.55
N LEU A 99 3.66 -21.54 -13.45
CA LEU A 99 3.89 -20.99 -12.12
C LEU A 99 5.32 -21.32 -11.65
N TYR A 100 6.14 -20.30 -11.49
CA TYR A 100 7.52 -20.39 -11.03
C TYR A 100 7.61 -19.91 -9.58
N VAL A 101 8.06 -20.78 -8.67
CA VAL A 101 8.25 -20.47 -7.25
C VAL A 101 9.50 -19.61 -7.09
N ILE A 102 9.31 -18.35 -6.71
CA ILE A 102 10.40 -17.39 -6.43
C ILE A 102 10.98 -17.67 -5.06
N GLN A 103 10.10 -17.78 -4.06
CA GLN A 103 10.48 -17.99 -2.68
C GLN A 103 9.43 -18.85 -1.97
N VAL A 104 9.87 -19.66 -1.02
CA VAL A 104 9.02 -20.38 -0.08
C VAL A 104 9.04 -19.61 1.24
N ILE A 105 7.86 -19.36 1.81
CA ILE A 105 7.74 -18.60 3.07
C ILE A 105 8.32 -19.43 4.22
N PRO A 106 9.30 -18.90 4.97
CA PRO A 106 9.92 -19.61 6.09
C PRO A 106 8.90 -20.05 7.15
N GLY A 107 9.01 -21.29 7.62
CA GLY A 107 8.07 -21.91 8.56
C GLY A 107 6.71 -22.27 7.96
N GLY A 108 6.49 -21.96 6.67
CA GLY A 108 5.24 -22.19 5.95
C GLY A 108 4.98 -23.65 5.57
N PRO A 109 3.75 -23.95 5.10
CA PRO A 109 3.37 -25.30 4.69
C PRO A 109 4.23 -25.89 3.56
N SER A 110 4.59 -25.09 2.57
CA SER A 110 5.38 -25.52 1.41
C SER A 110 6.82 -25.83 1.78
N GLU A 111 7.43 -25.08 2.70
CA GLU A 111 8.77 -25.37 3.20
C GLU A 111 8.83 -26.72 3.92
N LYS A 112 7.82 -27.03 4.75
CA LYS A 112 7.72 -28.27 5.54
C LYS A 112 7.70 -29.52 4.68
N VAL A 113 7.18 -29.43 3.46
CA VAL A 113 7.14 -30.55 2.51
C VAL A 113 8.32 -30.56 1.54
N GLY A 114 9.20 -29.55 1.61
CA GLY A 114 10.42 -29.49 0.79
C GLY A 114 10.25 -28.86 -0.59
N LEU A 115 9.22 -28.02 -0.80
CA LEU A 115 9.21 -27.11 -1.96
C LEU A 115 10.38 -26.12 -1.84
N MET A 116 10.92 -25.71 -2.99
CA MET A 116 12.08 -24.82 -3.07
C MET A 116 11.87 -23.69 -4.08
N ALA A 117 12.61 -22.62 -3.91
CA ALA A 117 12.73 -21.58 -4.95
C ALA A 117 13.31 -22.19 -6.22
N GLY A 118 12.74 -21.86 -7.38
CA GLY A 118 13.07 -22.45 -8.68
C GLY A 118 12.18 -23.61 -9.10
N ASP A 119 11.33 -24.11 -8.22
CA ASP A 119 10.34 -25.13 -8.58
C ASP A 119 9.27 -24.55 -9.53
N ARG A 120 8.81 -25.37 -10.47
CA ARG A 120 7.70 -25.05 -11.37
C ARG A 120 6.50 -25.92 -11.05
N ILE A 121 5.40 -25.31 -10.63
CA ILE A 121 4.16 -26.05 -10.38
C ILE A 121 3.46 -26.28 -11.72
N ILE A 122 3.29 -27.53 -12.06
CA ILE A 122 2.72 -27.98 -13.33
C ILE A 122 1.24 -28.31 -13.18
N GLN A 123 0.86 -28.89 -12.03
CA GLN A 123 -0.49 -29.36 -11.76
C GLN A 123 -0.86 -29.07 -10.30
N VAL A 124 -2.11 -28.70 -10.07
CA VAL A 124 -2.71 -28.56 -8.73
C VAL A 124 -3.92 -29.48 -8.65
N ASP A 125 -3.91 -30.40 -7.68
CA ASP A 125 -4.82 -31.53 -7.60
C ASP A 125 -4.90 -32.25 -8.97
N ASP A 126 -6.09 -32.41 -9.53
CA ASP A 126 -6.27 -33.05 -10.85
C ASP A 126 -6.24 -32.05 -12.02
N THR A 127 -5.89 -30.78 -11.77
CA THR A 127 -5.94 -29.73 -12.80
C THR A 127 -4.53 -29.39 -13.29
N LEU A 128 -4.27 -29.56 -14.59
CA LEU A 128 -3.09 -29.02 -15.26
C LEU A 128 -3.19 -27.47 -15.28
N ILE A 129 -2.14 -26.77 -14.81
CA ILE A 129 -2.11 -25.30 -14.76
C ILE A 129 -1.01 -24.69 -15.64
N ALA A 130 -0.03 -25.48 -16.07
CA ALA A 130 1.06 -25.03 -16.92
C ALA A 130 0.77 -25.29 -18.41
N GLY A 131 1.08 -24.32 -19.28
CA GLY A 131 0.92 -24.43 -20.73
C GLY A 131 -0.53 -24.37 -21.23
N VAL A 132 -1.47 -23.95 -20.39
CA VAL A 132 -2.93 -23.91 -20.69
C VAL A 132 -3.53 -22.50 -20.63
N LYS A 133 -2.68 -21.48 -20.47
CA LYS A 133 -3.07 -20.05 -20.39
C LYS A 133 -4.09 -19.78 -19.27
N MET A 134 -4.00 -20.50 -18.16
CA MET A 134 -4.86 -20.28 -17.01
C MET A 134 -4.54 -18.92 -16.36
N LYS A 135 -5.58 -18.17 -15.98
CA LYS A 135 -5.40 -16.88 -15.30
C LYS A 135 -4.74 -17.11 -13.94
N THR A 136 -3.83 -16.20 -13.57
CA THR A 136 -3.13 -16.23 -12.26
C THR A 136 -4.11 -16.25 -11.08
N THR A 137 -5.22 -15.53 -11.20
CA THR A 137 -6.30 -15.52 -10.19
C THR A 137 -6.91 -16.91 -9.97
N ASP A 138 -7.15 -17.66 -11.06
CA ASP A 138 -7.73 -19.00 -10.98
C ASP A 138 -6.73 -20.01 -10.39
N ILE A 139 -5.44 -19.85 -10.70
CA ILE A 139 -4.37 -20.64 -10.08
C ILE A 139 -4.30 -20.35 -8.58
N MET A 140 -4.36 -19.05 -8.19
CA MET A 140 -4.37 -18.66 -6.78
C MET A 140 -5.56 -19.23 -6.03
N LYS A 141 -6.77 -19.24 -6.61
CA LYS A 141 -7.97 -19.87 -6.01
C LYS A 141 -7.78 -21.35 -5.72
N LYS A 142 -7.02 -22.08 -6.56
CA LYS A 142 -6.72 -23.51 -6.36
C LYS A 142 -5.67 -23.74 -5.26
N LEU A 143 -4.67 -22.88 -5.15
CA LEU A 143 -3.60 -22.99 -4.14
C LEU A 143 -4.04 -22.50 -2.76
N ARG A 144 -4.89 -21.47 -2.69
CA ARG A 144 -5.52 -20.99 -1.47
C ARG A 144 -6.65 -21.91 -1.01
N GLY A 145 -7.07 -21.76 0.23
CA GLY A 145 -8.19 -22.48 0.83
C GLY A 145 -8.07 -22.55 2.34
N PRO A 146 -9.13 -22.95 3.05
CA PRO A 146 -9.16 -22.93 4.51
C PRO A 146 -7.98 -23.67 5.16
N LYS A 147 -7.44 -23.09 6.23
CA LYS A 147 -6.39 -23.73 7.03
C LYS A 147 -6.78 -25.16 7.42
N GLY A 148 -5.85 -26.09 7.28
CA GLY A 148 -6.03 -27.51 7.59
C GLY A 148 -6.55 -28.36 6.42
N THR A 149 -6.99 -27.75 5.31
CA THR A 149 -7.32 -28.48 4.09
C THR A 149 -6.07 -28.88 3.31
N GLU A 150 -6.15 -29.95 2.54
CA GLU A 150 -5.04 -30.46 1.74
C GLU A 150 -5.10 -29.97 0.29
N VAL A 151 -3.95 -29.83 -0.34
CA VAL A 151 -3.78 -29.65 -1.78
C VAL A 151 -2.56 -30.44 -2.24
N ARG A 152 -2.65 -31.04 -3.40
CA ARG A 152 -1.53 -31.75 -4.04
C ARG A 152 -0.99 -30.93 -5.19
N VAL A 153 0.33 -30.82 -5.30
CA VAL A 153 0.97 -30.16 -6.43
C VAL A 153 2.00 -31.07 -7.07
N LYS A 154 2.00 -31.13 -8.41
CA LYS A 154 3.07 -31.76 -9.18
C LYS A 154 4.04 -30.70 -9.65
N VAL A 155 5.30 -30.91 -9.38
CA VAL A 155 6.35 -29.92 -9.51
C VAL A 155 7.47 -30.45 -10.41
N LYS A 156 7.92 -29.60 -11.33
CA LYS A 156 9.15 -29.84 -12.09
C LYS A 156 10.29 -29.05 -11.41
N ARG A 157 11.35 -29.80 -11.02
CA ARG A 157 12.54 -29.19 -10.38
C ARG A 157 13.74 -29.28 -11.32
N GLY A 158 14.29 -28.13 -11.68
CA GLY A 158 15.46 -28.02 -12.56
C GLY A 158 15.26 -28.70 -13.90
N LYS A 159 16.26 -29.55 -14.31
CA LYS A 159 16.25 -30.27 -15.58
C LYS A 159 15.68 -31.70 -15.47
N SER A 160 15.19 -32.10 -14.29
CA SER A 160 14.60 -33.44 -14.12
C SER A 160 13.41 -33.64 -15.07
N PRO A 161 13.31 -34.77 -15.78
CA PRO A 161 12.14 -35.13 -16.58
C PRO A 161 10.96 -35.58 -15.71
N GLU A 162 11.21 -36.04 -14.50
CA GLU A 162 10.20 -36.56 -13.58
C GLU A 162 9.56 -35.43 -12.77
N LEU A 163 8.23 -35.50 -12.59
CA LEU A 163 7.49 -34.61 -11.71
C LEU A 163 7.53 -35.16 -10.28
N MET A 164 7.74 -34.26 -9.33
CA MET A 164 7.69 -34.52 -7.89
C MET A 164 6.31 -34.23 -7.36
N ASP A 165 5.73 -35.14 -6.57
CA ASP A 165 4.43 -34.93 -5.91
C ASP A 165 4.64 -34.39 -4.50
N PHE A 166 3.94 -33.28 -4.17
CA PHE A 166 3.91 -32.72 -2.83
C PHE A 166 2.46 -32.61 -2.34
N LYS A 167 2.22 -33.17 -1.14
CA LYS A 167 0.96 -33.03 -0.41
C LYS A 167 1.14 -31.94 0.64
N ILE A 168 0.41 -30.84 0.48
CA ILE A 168 0.56 -29.66 1.31
C ILE A 168 -0.71 -29.46 2.13
N VAL A 169 -0.58 -29.32 3.46
CA VAL A 169 -1.67 -28.94 4.34
C VAL A 169 -1.66 -27.43 4.47
N ARG A 170 -2.70 -26.73 3.96
CA ARG A 170 -2.79 -25.28 3.98
C ARG A 170 -2.71 -24.74 5.40
N GLY A 171 -2.06 -23.61 5.56
CA GLY A 171 -1.86 -22.95 6.84
C GLY A 171 -2.01 -21.44 6.74
N LYS A 172 -1.90 -20.76 7.88
CA LYS A 172 -1.79 -19.30 7.91
C LYS A 172 -0.44 -18.86 7.38
N ILE A 173 -0.45 -18.01 6.38
CA ILE A 173 0.72 -17.45 5.73
C ILE A 173 0.84 -15.99 6.13
N PRO A 174 1.93 -15.58 6.78
CA PRO A 174 2.13 -14.17 7.14
C PRO A 174 2.29 -13.30 5.89
N VAL A 175 1.68 -12.12 5.94
CA VAL A 175 1.86 -11.05 4.95
C VAL A 175 2.51 -9.88 5.69
N TYR A 176 3.81 -9.75 5.49
CA TYR A 176 4.56 -8.68 6.15
C TYR A 176 4.20 -7.30 5.56
N SER A 177 4.17 -6.32 6.44
CA SER A 177 3.93 -4.93 6.09
C SER A 177 5.22 -4.13 5.92
N LEU A 178 6.33 -4.64 6.44
CA LEU A 178 7.65 -4.10 6.22
C LEU A 178 8.34 -4.78 5.06
N ASP A 179 8.68 -4.01 4.02
CA ASP A 179 9.44 -4.51 2.87
C ASP A 179 10.94 -4.55 3.16
N ALA A 180 11.45 -3.63 3.99
CA ALA A 180 12.86 -3.55 4.30
C ALA A 180 13.13 -2.93 5.67
N ALA A 181 14.15 -3.44 6.36
CA ALA A 181 14.74 -2.83 7.54
C ALA A 181 16.25 -3.10 7.53
N TYR A 182 17.09 -2.07 7.38
CA TYR A 182 18.54 -2.20 7.34
C TYR A 182 19.26 -0.93 7.78
N MET A 183 20.55 -1.03 8.12
CA MET A 183 21.40 0.14 8.37
C MET A 183 21.78 0.79 7.04
N ALA A 184 21.33 2.03 6.82
CA ALA A 184 21.66 2.84 5.65
C ALA A 184 23.11 3.32 5.69
N ASP A 185 23.58 3.65 6.89
CA ASP A 185 24.97 3.96 7.20
C ASP A 185 25.29 3.54 8.65
N LYS A 186 26.44 3.95 9.19
CA LYS A 186 26.89 3.57 10.54
C LYS A 186 25.91 3.95 11.67
N ASN A 187 25.11 5.02 11.49
CA ASN A 187 24.25 5.58 12.54
C ASN A 187 22.78 5.65 12.14
N THR A 188 22.46 5.44 10.87
CA THR A 188 21.12 5.67 10.31
C THR A 188 20.50 4.36 9.89
N GLY A 189 19.34 4.03 10.48
CA GLY A 189 18.46 2.96 10.03
C GLY A 189 17.51 3.42 8.94
N TYR A 190 17.10 2.50 8.09
CA TYR A 190 16.03 2.67 7.10
C TYR A 190 14.99 1.60 7.31
N ILE A 191 13.72 2.00 7.35
CA ILE A 191 12.56 1.10 7.41
C ILE A 191 11.58 1.51 6.32
N LYS A 192 11.21 0.55 5.45
CA LYS A 192 10.16 0.68 4.43
C LYS A 192 8.90 0.00 4.90
N LEU A 193 7.85 0.78 5.11
CA LEU A 193 6.50 0.28 5.45
C LEU A 193 5.59 0.41 4.22
N ASN A 194 5.02 -0.70 3.73
CA ASN A 194 4.18 -0.70 2.53
C ASN A 194 2.68 -0.55 2.83
N ARG A 195 2.24 -0.86 4.06
CA ARG A 195 0.84 -0.73 4.52
C ARG A 195 0.75 -0.68 6.04
N PHE A 196 -0.40 -0.27 6.56
CA PHE A 196 -0.71 -0.30 7.99
C PHE A 196 -1.64 -1.49 8.28
N ALA A 197 -1.06 -2.70 8.35
CA ALA A 197 -1.71 -3.96 8.70
C ALA A 197 -1.75 -4.16 10.22
N ALA A 198 -2.53 -5.13 10.69
CA ALA A 198 -2.66 -5.42 12.12
C ALA A 198 -1.32 -5.78 12.80
N SER A 199 -0.38 -6.37 12.05
CA SER A 199 0.96 -6.74 12.54
C SER A 199 2.01 -5.63 12.45
N SER A 200 1.71 -4.50 11.77
CA SER A 200 2.71 -3.50 11.38
C SER A 200 3.41 -2.85 12.57
N ALA A 201 2.69 -2.59 13.66
CA ALA A 201 3.29 -1.96 14.84
C ALA A 201 4.32 -2.89 15.50
N ASP A 202 4.02 -4.18 15.59
CA ASP A 202 4.92 -5.18 16.17
C ASP A 202 6.12 -5.41 15.25
N GLU A 203 5.91 -5.58 13.94
CA GLU A 203 6.98 -5.69 12.95
C GLU A 203 7.92 -4.47 13.01
N PHE A 204 7.36 -3.27 13.16
CA PHE A 204 8.12 -2.04 13.26
C PHE A 204 8.98 -1.98 14.53
N ARG A 205 8.42 -2.36 15.68
CA ARG A 205 9.15 -2.42 16.98
C ARG A 205 10.30 -3.42 16.91
N GLU A 206 10.07 -4.61 16.36
CA GLU A 206 11.13 -5.60 16.14
C GLU A 206 12.24 -5.08 15.24
N ALA A 207 11.88 -4.39 14.16
CA ALA A 207 12.84 -3.75 13.26
C ALA A 207 13.66 -2.66 13.97
N LEU A 208 13.02 -1.79 14.75
CA LEU A 208 13.69 -0.77 15.56
C LEU A 208 14.69 -1.40 16.54
N GLU A 209 14.28 -2.44 17.27
CA GLU A 209 15.15 -3.13 18.21
C GLU A 209 16.37 -3.75 17.53
N LYS A 210 16.15 -4.41 16.37
CA LYS A 210 17.23 -5.00 15.57
C LYS A 210 18.23 -3.94 15.06
N LEU A 211 17.73 -2.80 14.60
CA LEU A 211 18.59 -1.72 14.09
C LEU A 211 19.34 -1.01 15.24
N ARG A 212 18.72 -0.85 16.41
CA ARG A 212 19.38 -0.29 17.60
C ARG A 212 20.54 -1.17 18.07
N LYS A 213 20.38 -2.50 18.07
CA LYS A 213 21.47 -3.44 18.36
C LYS A 213 22.63 -3.31 17.38
N GLN A 214 22.39 -2.79 16.18
CA GLN A 214 23.42 -2.49 15.17
C GLN A 214 23.99 -1.08 15.29
N GLY A 215 23.56 -0.28 16.27
CA GLY A 215 24.09 1.08 16.53
C GLY A 215 23.28 2.22 15.93
N MET A 216 22.05 1.97 15.49
CA MET A 216 21.16 3.01 14.96
C MET A 216 20.92 4.12 15.99
N LYS A 217 21.06 5.37 15.55
CA LYS A 217 20.75 6.60 16.28
C LYS A 217 19.70 7.46 15.58
N ASN A 218 19.61 7.37 14.27
CA ASN A 218 18.71 8.13 13.41
C ASN A 218 17.91 7.16 12.53
N LEU A 219 16.74 7.59 12.06
CA LEU A 219 15.84 6.76 11.27
C LEU A 219 15.32 7.49 10.04
N ILE A 220 15.36 6.82 8.91
CA ILE A 220 14.57 7.14 7.70
C ILE A 220 13.40 6.17 7.66
N LEU A 221 12.18 6.70 7.82
CA LEU A 221 10.92 5.96 7.63
C LEU A 221 10.40 6.23 6.23
N ASP A 222 10.31 5.20 5.42
CA ASP A 222 9.82 5.31 4.05
C ASP A 222 8.35 4.86 3.94
N LEU A 223 7.48 5.82 3.62
CA LEU A 223 6.05 5.66 3.35
C LEU A 223 5.69 5.90 1.88
N GLN A 224 6.68 6.03 0.97
CA GLN A 224 6.41 6.18 -0.47
C GLN A 224 5.63 4.96 -0.99
N GLY A 225 4.59 5.18 -1.79
CA GLY A 225 3.73 4.12 -2.29
C GLY A 225 2.79 3.49 -1.25
N ASN A 226 2.76 3.97 0.00
CA ASN A 226 1.93 3.40 1.07
C ASN A 226 0.55 4.07 1.11
N GLY A 227 -0.47 3.38 0.59
CA GLY A 227 -1.87 3.85 0.56
C GLY A 227 -2.60 3.88 1.92
N GLY A 228 -1.93 3.51 3.02
CA GLY A 228 -2.50 3.52 4.36
C GLY A 228 -2.86 2.14 4.90
N GLY A 229 -3.96 2.07 5.64
CA GLY A 229 -4.47 0.86 6.31
C GLY A 229 -5.27 1.23 7.56
N TYR A 230 -5.07 0.48 8.66
CA TYR A 230 -5.82 0.69 9.89
C TYR A 230 -5.43 1.97 10.62
N LEU A 231 -6.45 2.74 11.05
CA LEU A 231 -6.29 3.98 11.81
C LEU A 231 -5.58 3.76 13.16
N ASN A 232 -5.97 2.74 13.90
CA ASN A 232 -5.34 2.41 15.18
C ASN A 232 -3.85 2.08 15.02
N ILE A 233 -3.45 1.41 13.94
CA ILE A 233 -2.05 1.11 13.65
C ILE A 233 -1.26 2.39 13.30
N ALA A 234 -1.89 3.34 12.58
CA ALA A 234 -1.25 4.63 12.34
C ALA A 234 -1.02 5.40 13.66
N ILE A 235 -1.98 5.35 14.59
CA ILE A 235 -1.85 5.95 15.91
C ILE A 235 -0.72 5.28 16.71
N GLU A 236 -0.67 3.94 16.74
CA GLU A 236 0.39 3.20 17.41
C GLU A 236 1.78 3.49 16.83
N LEU A 237 1.87 3.61 15.49
CA LEU A 237 3.13 3.93 14.84
C LEU A 237 3.58 5.39 15.10
N ALA A 238 2.65 6.33 15.10
CA ALA A 238 2.95 7.73 15.45
C ALA A 238 3.38 7.87 16.93
N ASP A 239 2.80 7.06 17.82
CA ASP A 239 3.17 7.00 19.23
C ASP A 239 4.65 6.60 19.46
N GLU A 240 5.23 5.82 18.55
CA GLU A 240 6.65 5.45 18.64
C GLU A 240 7.60 6.67 18.57
N PHE A 241 7.13 7.79 17.99
CA PHE A 241 7.95 8.97 17.71
C PHE A 241 7.68 10.16 18.62
N LEU A 242 6.51 10.25 19.25
CA LEU A 242 6.05 11.44 19.95
C LEU A 242 6.18 11.29 21.46
N ASP A 243 6.53 12.39 22.14
CA ASP A 243 6.50 12.48 23.59
C ASP A 243 5.08 12.26 24.13
N LYS A 244 4.99 11.86 25.39
CA LYS A 244 3.71 11.60 26.07
C LYS A 244 2.73 12.79 25.97
N ASN A 245 1.46 12.48 25.81
CA ASN A 245 0.33 13.42 25.76
C ASN A 245 0.36 14.41 24.58
N ARG A 246 1.02 14.04 23.47
CA ARG A 246 0.92 14.79 22.22
C ARG A 246 -0.27 14.28 21.41
N LEU A 247 -1.13 15.19 20.94
CA LEU A 247 -2.22 14.82 20.03
C LEU A 247 -1.62 14.24 18.75
N ILE A 248 -2.07 13.05 18.34
CA ILE A 248 -1.67 12.40 17.08
C ILE A 248 -2.66 12.77 15.97
N VAL A 249 -3.93 12.59 16.25
CA VAL A 249 -5.03 12.79 15.30
C VAL A 249 -6.33 12.93 16.07
N TYR A 250 -7.27 13.72 15.55
CA TYR A 250 -8.65 13.60 16.00
C TYR A 250 -9.60 13.37 14.83
N THR A 251 -10.71 12.70 15.10
CA THR A 251 -11.78 12.45 14.11
C THR A 251 -13.03 13.20 14.49
N LYS A 252 -13.83 13.62 13.49
CA LYS A 252 -15.12 14.28 13.69
C LYS A 252 -16.01 14.06 12.48
N GLY A 253 -17.28 13.76 12.72
CA GLY A 253 -18.33 13.63 11.71
C GLY A 253 -19.63 14.33 12.13
N SER A 254 -20.59 14.43 11.23
CA SER A 254 -21.91 15.00 11.56
C SER A 254 -22.72 14.15 12.55
N LYS A 255 -22.48 12.83 12.53
CA LYS A 255 -23.10 11.83 13.41
C LYS A 255 -22.11 11.19 14.38
N GLN A 256 -20.86 11.59 14.33
CA GLN A 256 -19.77 11.09 15.19
C GLN A 256 -19.19 12.27 15.96
N PRO A 257 -19.07 12.17 17.30
CA PRO A 257 -18.43 13.20 18.12
C PRO A 257 -16.95 13.34 17.76
N ARG A 258 -16.32 14.38 18.26
CA ARG A 258 -14.86 14.51 18.21
C ARG A 258 -14.24 13.46 19.12
N GLU A 259 -13.38 12.63 18.54
CA GLU A 259 -12.56 11.64 19.26
C GLU A 259 -11.09 11.93 19.02
N GLU A 260 -10.30 11.98 20.09
CA GLU A 260 -8.88 12.33 20.07
C GLU A 260 -8.02 11.11 20.39
N ALA A 261 -6.92 10.96 19.68
CA ALA A 261 -5.88 9.99 20.00
C ALA A 261 -4.59 10.73 20.35
N ASN A 262 -4.06 10.46 21.54
CA ASN A 262 -2.86 11.07 22.05
C ASN A 262 -1.76 10.03 22.24
N SER A 263 -0.51 10.47 22.12
CA SER A 263 0.66 9.63 22.35
C SER A 263 0.80 9.26 23.83
N THR A 264 1.47 8.14 24.04
CA THR A 264 1.77 7.58 25.37
C THR A 264 3.26 7.77 25.73
N ALA A 265 3.70 7.18 26.82
CA ALA A 265 5.13 7.12 27.17
C ALA A 265 5.82 5.84 26.64
N ARG A 266 5.15 5.06 25.78
CA ARG A 266 5.62 3.73 25.36
C ARG A 266 6.48 3.77 24.09
N GLY A 267 6.49 4.90 23.37
CA GLY A 267 7.23 5.05 22.13
C GLY A 267 8.72 4.73 22.29
N GLN A 268 9.26 4.01 21.32
CA GLN A 268 10.64 3.55 21.33
C GLN A 268 11.62 4.45 20.58
N PHE A 269 11.12 5.43 19.81
CA PHE A 269 11.96 6.33 19.00
C PHE A 269 11.55 7.80 19.19
N GLN A 270 11.38 8.25 20.42
CA GLN A 270 11.06 9.64 20.77
C GLN A 270 12.26 10.57 20.56
N GLU A 271 13.47 10.05 20.65
CA GLU A 271 14.73 10.77 20.43
C GLU A 271 15.42 10.31 19.13
N GLY A 272 16.43 11.08 18.72
CA GLY A 272 17.16 10.84 17.47
C GLY A 272 16.54 11.59 16.28
N ARG A 273 17.32 11.79 15.20
CA ARG A 273 16.83 12.45 14.00
C ARG A 273 15.94 11.50 13.21
N LEU A 274 14.81 12.03 12.74
CA LEU A 274 13.80 11.31 11.96
C LEU A 274 13.56 12.02 10.64
N VAL A 275 13.63 11.30 9.54
CA VAL A 275 13.18 11.76 8.23
C VAL A 275 12.11 10.80 7.73
N VAL A 276 10.98 11.32 7.24
CA VAL A 276 9.90 10.53 6.65
C VAL A 276 9.86 10.79 5.16
N LEU A 277 9.95 9.72 4.35
CA LEU A 277 9.80 9.80 2.91
C LEU A 277 8.34 9.61 2.53
N VAL A 278 7.82 10.49 1.69
CA VAL A 278 6.45 10.44 1.18
C VAL A 278 6.38 10.74 -0.32
N ASP A 279 5.32 10.29 -0.97
CA ASP A 279 5.02 10.62 -2.35
C ASP A 279 3.50 10.79 -2.58
N GLU A 280 3.10 11.04 -3.81
CA GLU A 280 1.70 11.23 -4.23
C GLU A 280 0.79 10.03 -3.97
N SER A 281 1.36 8.85 -3.73
CA SER A 281 0.64 7.61 -3.37
C SER A 281 0.58 7.37 -1.87
N SER A 282 1.33 8.13 -1.07
CA SER A 282 1.24 8.11 0.40
C SER A 282 -0.12 8.67 0.83
N ALA A 283 -0.97 7.84 1.45
CA ALA A 283 -2.35 8.22 1.72
C ALA A 283 -2.85 7.78 3.11
N SER A 284 -3.91 8.43 3.61
CA SER A 284 -4.66 7.99 4.79
C SER A 284 -3.77 7.80 6.04
N ALA A 285 -3.56 6.58 6.53
CA ALA A 285 -2.71 6.26 7.69
C ALA A 285 -1.27 6.82 7.55
N SER A 286 -0.69 6.80 6.34
CA SER A 286 0.60 7.43 6.05
C SER A 286 0.58 8.93 6.29
N GLU A 287 -0.53 9.58 5.97
CA GLU A 287 -0.73 11.02 6.15
C GLU A 287 -1.00 11.38 7.61
N ILE A 288 -1.61 10.47 8.39
CA ILE A 288 -1.75 10.64 9.85
C ILE A 288 -0.36 10.64 10.51
N VAL A 289 0.48 9.67 10.19
CA VAL A 289 1.84 9.57 10.75
C VAL A 289 2.70 10.75 10.32
N SER A 290 2.79 11.02 9.01
CA SER A 290 3.61 12.14 8.49
C SER A 290 3.09 13.50 8.95
N GLY A 291 1.76 13.70 9.02
CA GLY A 291 1.14 14.91 9.52
C GLY A 291 1.39 15.16 11.01
N ALA A 292 1.28 14.13 11.84
CA ALA A 292 1.60 14.24 13.27
C ALA A 292 3.08 14.58 13.51
N ILE A 293 3.98 13.91 12.79
CA ILE A 293 5.44 14.16 12.86
C ILE A 293 5.76 15.59 12.41
N GLN A 294 5.15 16.06 11.33
CA GLN A 294 5.35 17.42 10.82
C GLN A 294 4.80 18.48 11.77
N ASP A 295 3.57 18.31 12.25
CA ASP A 295 2.89 19.30 13.11
C ASP A 295 3.59 19.51 14.46
N TRP A 296 4.25 18.47 14.99
CA TRP A 296 5.05 18.54 16.21
C TRP A 296 6.53 18.87 15.98
N ASP A 297 6.94 19.21 14.75
CA ASP A 297 8.34 19.44 14.41
C ASP A 297 9.26 18.29 14.86
N ARG A 298 8.72 17.04 14.91
CA ARG A 298 9.46 15.86 15.38
C ARG A 298 10.45 15.34 14.35
N GLY A 299 10.15 15.51 13.08
CA GLY A 299 10.98 15.03 11.96
C GLY A 299 10.75 15.82 10.70
N VAL A 300 11.63 15.64 9.74
CA VAL A 300 11.59 16.30 8.42
C VAL A 300 10.86 15.40 7.42
N ILE A 301 9.89 15.94 6.71
CA ILE A 301 9.16 15.26 5.65
C ILE A 301 9.83 15.55 4.30
N VAL A 302 10.21 14.52 3.55
CA VAL A 302 10.96 14.64 2.29
C VAL A 302 10.22 13.88 1.19
N GLY A 303 10.10 14.47 0.02
CA GLY A 303 9.49 13.84 -1.15
C GLY A 303 8.52 14.73 -1.89
N ARG A 304 7.31 14.24 -2.20
CA ARG A 304 6.26 14.98 -2.89
C ARG A 304 5.00 15.07 -2.05
N ARG A 305 4.11 16.00 -2.41
CA ARG A 305 2.80 16.18 -1.77
C ARG A 305 2.01 14.87 -1.79
N THR A 306 1.51 14.46 -0.63
CA THR A 306 0.77 13.22 -0.47
C THR A 306 -0.60 13.23 -1.15
N PHE A 307 -1.32 12.13 -1.09
CA PHE A 307 -2.57 11.92 -1.82
C PHE A 307 -3.70 12.88 -1.41
N GLY A 308 -3.84 13.14 -0.11
CA GLY A 308 -4.92 13.99 0.41
C GLY A 308 -6.20 13.21 0.75
N LYS A 309 -6.08 12.07 1.44
CA LYS A 309 -7.21 11.29 1.93
C LYS A 309 -7.39 11.51 3.43
N GLY A 310 -8.30 12.42 3.80
CA GLY A 310 -8.65 12.78 5.17
C GLY A 310 -9.99 12.23 5.65
N LEU A 311 -10.47 11.12 5.09
CA LEU A 311 -11.74 10.48 5.40
C LEU A 311 -11.54 9.16 6.14
N VAL A 312 -12.36 8.93 7.18
CA VAL A 312 -12.39 7.69 7.97
C VAL A 312 -13.53 6.81 7.49
N GLN A 313 -13.22 5.62 7.01
CA GLN A 313 -14.20 4.62 6.62
C GLN A 313 -14.41 3.60 7.74
N LYS A 314 -15.68 3.21 7.96
CA LYS A 314 -16.06 2.12 8.84
C LYS A 314 -16.59 0.95 8.00
N PRO A 315 -16.03 -0.26 8.19
CA PRO A 315 -16.57 -1.46 7.56
C PRO A 315 -17.87 -1.86 8.25
N ILE A 316 -18.91 -2.12 7.48
CA ILE A 316 -20.23 -2.61 7.92
C ILE A 316 -20.45 -3.95 7.22
N PRO A 317 -20.24 -5.09 7.91
CA PRO A 317 -20.45 -6.41 7.32
C PRO A 317 -21.93 -6.65 7.08
N LEU A 318 -22.26 -7.29 5.96
CA LEU A 318 -23.61 -7.72 5.61
C LEU A 318 -23.75 -9.24 5.81
N PRO A 319 -25.00 -9.76 5.92
CA PRO A 319 -25.24 -11.16 6.30
C PRO A 319 -24.73 -12.22 5.31
N ASP A 320 -24.54 -11.85 4.05
CA ASP A 320 -24.05 -12.72 2.96
C ASP A 320 -22.51 -12.73 2.84
N GLY A 321 -21.80 -12.00 3.70
CA GLY A 321 -20.34 -11.86 3.68
C GLY A 321 -19.85 -10.69 2.84
N SER A 322 -20.73 -9.97 2.15
CA SER A 322 -20.42 -8.69 1.52
C SER A 322 -20.25 -7.58 2.56
N MET A 323 -19.78 -6.40 2.15
CA MET A 323 -19.48 -5.31 3.08
C MET A 323 -19.76 -3.94 2.46
N ILE A 324 -20.31 -3.05 3.27
CA ILE A 324 -20.31 -1.61 2.96
C ILE A 324 -19.14 -0.97 3.70
N ARG A 325 -18.25 -0.31 2.96
CA ARG A 325 -17.24 0.57 3.54
C ARG A 325 -17.76 2.00 3.48
N LEU A 326 -18.18 2.55 4.61
CA LEU A 326 -18.87 3.84 4.70
C LEU A 326 -17.99 4.91 5.34
N THR A 327 -17.87 6.07 4.72
CA THR A 327 -17.24 7.25 5.31
C THR A 327 -18.11 7.80 6.44
N VAL A 328 -17.57 7.83 7.66
CA VAL A 328 -18.29 8.25 8.87
C VAL A 328 -17.74 9.52 9.49
N SER A 329 -16.48 9.86 9.26
CA SER A 329 -15.80 11.01 9.85
C SER A 329 -14.73 11.57 8.91
N ARG A 330 -14.30 12.81 9.17
CA ARG A 330 -13.01 13.34 8.72
C ARG A 330 -11.99 13.24 9.84
N TYR A 331 -10.72 13.10 9.48
CA TYR A 331 -9.65 13.23 10.46
C TYR A 331 -8.86 14.53 10.25
N TYR A 332 -8.26 14.99 11.34
CA TYR A 332 -7.54 16.22 11.45
C TYR A 332 -6.21 15.97 12.14
N THR A 333 -5.17 16.62 11.64
CA THR A 333 -3.83 16.55 12.25
C THR A 333 -3.77 17.36 13.56
N PRO A 334 -2.69 17.30 14.34
CA PRO A 334 -2.58 18.01 15.61
C PRO A 334 -2.83 19.53 15.53
N THR A 335 -2.46 20.18 14.44
CA THR A 335 -2.73 21.62 14.22
C THR A 335 -4.19 21.92 13.86
N GLY A 336 -5.02 20.90 13.67
CA GLY A 336 -6.42 21.04 13.28
C GLY A 336 -6.66 21.12 11.78
N ARG A 337 -5.65 20.97 10.94
CA ARG A 337 -5.82 20.96 9.48
C ARG A 337 -6.46 19.64 9.01
N CYS A 338 -7.49 19.77 8.17
CA CYS A 338 -8.03 18.66 7.40
C CYS A 338 -7.24 18.54 6.11
N ILE A 339 -6.65 17.39 5.86
CA ILE A 339 -5.81 17.17 4.68
C ILE A 339 -6.58 16.64 3.47
N GLN A 340 -7.89 16.41 3.62
CA GLN A 340 -8.74 15.90 2.54
C GLN A 340 -8.69 16.83 1.33
N LYS A 341 -8.30 16.31 0.17
CA LYS A 341 -8.41 17.03 -1.09
C LYS A 341 -9.87 17.26 -1.46
N PRO A 342 -10.21 18.34 -2.17
CA PRO A 342 -11.58 18.62 -2.58
C PRO A 342 -12.19 17.47 -3.37
N TYR A 343 -13.49 17.24 -3.17
CA TYR A 343 -14.31 16.34 -3.98
C TYR A 343 -15.75 16.86 -4.03
N GLU A 344 -16.48 16.50 -5.06
CA GLU A 344 -17.90 16.72 -5.19
C GLU A 344 -18.64 15.38 -5.12
N ASN A 345 -19.77 15.38 -4.41
CA ASN A 345 -20.60 14.17 -4.30
C ASN A 345 -21.11 13.73 -5.67
N GLY A 346 -20.94 12.46 -5.99
CA GLY A 346 -21.34 11.89 -7.28
C GLY A 346 -20.38 12.12 -8.44
N LYS A 347 -19.22 12.77 -8.23
CA LYS A 347 -18.17 13.01 -9.23
C LYS A 347 -16.91 12.19 -8.94
N MET A 348 -17.06 10.89 -8.94
CA MET A 348 -15.98 9.96 -8.60
C MET A 348 -14.83 9.97 -9.62
N GLU A 349 -15.16 10.09 -10.91
CA GLU A 349 -14.15 10.12 -11.99
C GLU A 349 -13.19 11.30 -11.84
N GLU A 350 -13.67 12.51 -11.58
CA GLU A 350 -12.85 13.70 -11.38
C GLU A 350 -11.88 13.51 -10.20
N TYR A 351 -12.34 12.88 -9.13
CA TYR A 351 -11.51 12.60 -7.96
C TYR A 351 -10.36 11.62 -8.27
N HIS A 352 -10.61 10.61 -9.10
CA HIS A 352 -9.61 9.63 -9.52
C HIS A 352 -8.61 10.20 -10.53
N HIS A 353 -9.04 11.16 -11.36
CA HIS A 353 -8.18 11.84 -12.31
C HIS A 353 -7.22 12.87 -11.68
N ASP A 354 -7.40 13.25 -10.42
CA ASP A 354 -6.60 14.28 -9.74
C ASP A 354 -5.08 14.07 -9.87
N LEU A 355 -4.58 12.84 -9.82
CA LEU A 355 -3.14 12.58 -9.95
C LEU A 355 -2.63 12.94 -11.36
N ILE A 356 -3.41 12.64 -12.39
CA ILE A 356 -3.11 13.02 -13.77
C ILE A 356 -3.15 14.54 -13.91
N ASP A 357 -4.13 15.18 -13.31
CA ASP A 357 -4.27 16.64 -13.32
C ASP A 357 -3.12 17.32 -12.59
N ARG A 358 -2.68 16.77 -11.44
CA ARG A 358 -1.48 17.23 -10.72
C ARG A 358 -0.22 17.12 -11.57
N TYR A 359 -0.06 16.02 -12.30
CA TYR A 359 1.04 15.85 -13.25
C TYR A 359 0.98 16.91 -14.35
N ASN A 360 -0.18 17.09 -14.97
CA ASN A 360 -0.38 18.06 -16.07
C ASN A 360 -0.17 19.52 -15.62
N ARG A 361 -0.50 19.84 -14.36
CA ARG A 361 -0.21 21.17 -13.75
C ARG A 361 1.25 21.35 -13.32
N GLY A 362 2.09 20.34 -13.48
CA GLY A 362 3.51 20.39 -13.11
C GLY A 362 3.78 20.21 -11.59
N GLU A 363 2.79 19.86 -10.80
CA GLU A 363 2.91 19.73 -9.34
C GLU A 363 3.88 18.60 -8.91
N LEU A 364 4.13 17.62 -9.76
CA LEU A 364 5.10 16.56 -9.49
C LEU A 364 6.54 16.96 -9.85
N MET A 365 6.72 18.04 -10.63
CA MET A 365 8.02 18.53 -11.10
C MET A 365 8.52 19.75 -10.33
N SER A 366 7.62 20.59 -9.79
CA SER A 366 7.99 21.81 -9.07
C SER A 366 7.07 22.07 -7.88
N ALA A 367 7.67 22.41 -6.73
CA ALA A 367 6.92 22.87 -5.57
C ALA A 367 6.17 24.18 -5.86
N ASP A 368 6.70 25.06 -6.73
CA ASP A 368 6.10 26.35 -7.08
C ASP A 368 4.79 26.19 -7.87
N SER A 369 4.55 25.02 -8.45
CA SER A 369 3.28 24.71 -9.12
C SER A 369 2.16 24.32 -8.14
N ILE A 370 2.47 24.15 -6.85
CA ILE A 370 1.52 23.74 -5.82
C ILE A 370 0.99 24.97 -5.09
N HIS A 371 -0.30 25.23 -5.23
CA HIS A 371 -0.94 26.40 -4.61
C HIS A 371 -1.99 25.95 -3.59
N PHE A 372 -1.91 26.53 -2.40
CA PHE A 372 -2.90 26.37 -1.35
C PHE A 372 -3.57 27.72 -1.05
N PRO A 373 -4.90 27.76 -0.83
CA PRO A 373 -5.57 28.98 -0.37
C PRO A 373 -5.01 29.44 0.98
N ASP A 374 -4.94 30.75 1.21
CA ASP A 374 -4.48 31.31 2.50
C ASP A 374 -5.31 30.81 3.69
N SER A 375 -6.59 30.51 3.49
CA SER A 375 -7.47 29.93 4.50
C SER A 375 -7.06 28.51 4.95
N MET A 376 -6.15 27.86 4.22
CA MET A 376 -5.63 26.52 4.51
C MET A 376 -4.21 26.55 5.10
N ARG A 377 -3.72 27.74 5.51
CA ARG A 377 -2.42 27.87 6.19
C ARG A 377 -2.58 27.64 7.69
N TYR A 378 -1.66 26.86 8.23
CA TYR A 378 -1.54 26.54 9.66
C TYR A 378 -0.07 26.67 10.07
N ASN A 379 0.19 26.72 11.37
CA ASN A 379 1.54 26.72 11.90
C ASN A 379 1.79 25.43 12.70
N THR A 380 3.01 24.91 12.62
CA THR A 380 3.44 23.80 13.47
C THR A 380 3.44 24.20 14.94
N LEU A 381 3.36 23.22 15.85
CA LEU A 381 3.07 23.46 17.26
C LEU A 381 4.30 23.81 18.12
N VAL A 382 5.51 23.68 17.57
CA VAL A 382 6.76 23.94 18.33
C VAL A 382 7.54 25.10 17.72
N SER A 383 7.78 25.06 16.41
CA SER A 383 8.62 26.04 15.71
C SER A 383 7.82 27.03 14.84
N GLU A 384 6.50 26.95 14.87
CA GLU A 384 5.58 27.87 14.13
C GLU A 384 5.85 27.92 12.61
N ARG A 385 6.40 26.85 12.02
CA ARG A 385 6.62 26.73 10.57
C ARG A 385 5.27 26.66 9.85
N THR A 386 5.18 27.27 8.68
CA THR A 386 3.97 27.18 7.86
C THR A 386 3.77 25.77 7.29
N VAL A 387 2.56 25.24 7.46
CA VAL A 387 2.07 23.98 6.88
C VAL A 387 0.68 24.19 6.29
N TYR A 388 0.22 23.27 5.42
CA TYR A 388 -1.01 23.46 4.66
C TYR A 388 -2.00 22.33 4.87
N GLY A 389 -3.29 22.63 4.80
CA GLY A 389 -4.41 21.68 4.75
C GLY A 389 -5.05 21.62 3.37
N GLY A 390 -6.11 20.79 3.25
CA GLY A 390 -6.98 20.79 2.05
C GLY A 390 -6.41 20.08 0.82
N GLY A 391 -5.30 19.33 0.92
CA GLY A 391 -4.73 18.68 -0.25
C GLY A 391 -3.55 17.75 0.03
N GLY A 392 -3.58 17.03 1.14
CA GLY A 392 -2.49 16.15 1.57
C GLY A 392 -1.43 16.86 2.42
N ILE A 393 -0.36 16.13 2.72
CA ILE A 393 0.81 16.65 3.45
C ILE A 393 1.83 17.18 2.43
N MET A 394 2.10 18.49 2.48
CA MET A 394 3.18 19.10 1.72
C MET A 394 4.52 18.79 2.41
N PRO A 395 5.52 18.21 1.73
CA PRO A 395 6.81 17.90 2.35
C PRO A 395 7.59 19.19 2.71
N ASP A 396 8.43 19.10 3.73
CA ASP A 396 9.36 20.19 4.11
C ASP A 396 10.48 20.34 3.07
N VAL A 397 10.82 19.25 2.38
CA VAL A 397 11.79 19.24 1.29
C VAL A 397 11.20 18.51 0.09
N PHE A 398 10.89 19.27 -0.94
CA PHE A 398 10.32 18.74 -2.17
C PHE A 398 11.38 18.06 -3.04
N ILE A 399 11.05 16.87 -3.59
CA ILE A 399 11.88 16.12 -4.53
C ILE A 399 11.07 15.87 -5.80
N PRO A 400 11.41 16.47 -6.93
CA PRO A 400 10.68 16.30 -8.18
C PRO A 400 10.78 14.86 -8.72
N VAL A 401 9.81 14.48 -9.55
CA VAL A 401 9.90 13.25 -10.35
C VAL A 401 11.01 13.44 -11.39
N ASP A 402 11.87 12.45 -11.51
CA ASP A 402 12.88 12.43 -12.59
C ASP A 402 12.22 12.00 -13.91
N THR A 403 11.96 12.97 -14.78
CA THR A 403 11.41 12.74 -16.11
C THR A 403 12.48 12.47 -17.18
N THR A 404 13.75 12.57 -16.84
CA THR A 404 14.83 12.43 -17.80
C THR A 404 15.18 10.99 -18.13
N ARG A 405 15.15 10.09 -17.12
CA ARG A 405 15.47 8.66 -17.26
C ARG A 405 14.25 7.76 -17.38
N TYR A 406 13.08 8.21 -16.90
CA TYR A 406 11.81 7.49 -17.02
C TYR A 406 11.13 7.80 -18.37
N THR A 407 11.75 7.31 -19.47
CA THR A 407 11.26 7.52 -20.84
C THR A 407 10.02 6.67 -21.14
N ASP A 408 9.31 6.99 -22.23
CA ASP A 408 8.16 6.21 -22.67
C ASP A 408 8.54 4.77 -23.04
N TYR A 409 9.72 4.58 -23.63
CA TYR A 409 10.23 3.25 -23.94
C TYR A 409 10.44 2.43 -22.64
N HIS A 410 11.10 3.01 -21.63
CA HIS A 410 11.25 2.38 -20.33
C HIS A 410 9.91 2.02 -19.70
N ARG A 411 8.94 2.95 -19.73
CA ARG A 411 7.60 2.71 -19.18
C ARG A 411 6.88 1.55 -19.87
N LYS A 412 6.98 1.43 -21.20
CA LYS A 412 6.45 0.28 -21.97
C LYS A 412 7.10 -1.03 -21.55
N LEU A 413 8.44 -1.08 -21.37
CA LEU A 413 9.17 -2.28 -20.91
C LEU A 413 8.75 -2.73 -19.51
N VAL A 414 8.53 -1.77 -18.60
CA VAL A 414 8.09 -2.07 -17.22
C VAL A 414 6.62 -2.50 -17.21
N ALA A 415 5.74 -1.79 -17.92
CA ALA A 415 4.31 -2.09 -17.96
C ALA A 415 3.99 -3.46 -18.59
N SER A 416 4.79 -3.90 -19.58
CA SER A 416 4.70 -5.25 -20.16
C SER A 416 5.36 -6.35 -19.30
N GLY A 417 5.96 -5.98 -18.15
CA GLY A 417 6.63 -6.91 -17.25
C GLY A 417 7.95 -7.49 -17.76
N LEU A 418 8.50 -6.95 -18.86
CA LEU A 418 9.70 -7.50 -19.52
C LEU A 418 10.94 -7.40 -18.64
N VAL A 419 11.11 -6.31 -17.89
CA VAL A 419 12.23 -6.12 -16.96
C VAL A 419 12.23 -7.21 -15.88
N ASN A 420 11.07 -7.55 -15.34
CA ASN A 420 10.95 -8.65 -14.36
C ASN A 420 11.19 -10.00 -15.03
N ARG A 421 10.64 -10.23 -16.24
CA ARG A 421 10.74 -11.51 -16.96
C ARG A 421 12.17 -11.82 -17.38
N VAL A 422 12.95 -10.83 -17.88
CA VAL A 422 14.37 -11.06 -18.21
C VAL A 422 15.21 -11.38 -16.97
N SER A 423 14.93 -10.69 -15.85
CA SER A 423 15.59 -10.96 -14.56
C SER A 423 15.35 -12.41 -14.10
N MET A 424 14.09 -12.86 -14.19
CA MET A 424 13.70 -14.24 -13.84
C MET A 424 14.32 -15.27 -14.78
N ASN A 425 14.31 -15.02 -16.11
CA ASN A 425 14.92 -15.91 -17.09
C ASN A 425 16.42 -16.10 -16.82
N TYR A 426 17.10 -15.00 -16.56
CA TYR A 426 18.53 -15.04 -16.22
C TYR A 426 18.79 -15.84 -14.95
N LEU A 427 18.01 -15.58 -13.91
CA LEU A 427 18.15 -16.27 -12.64
C LEU A 427 17.78 -17.75 -12.71
N ASP A 428 16.76 -18.12 -13.46
CA ASP A 428 16.37 -19.53 -13.66
C ASP A 428 17.53 -20.37 -14.26
N ARG A 429 18.26 -19.77 -15.21
CA ARG A 429 19.41 -20.45 -15.84
C ARG A 429 20.67 -20.47 -14.96
N ASN A 430 20.85 -19.48 -14.10
CA ASN A 430 22.13 -19.20 -13.43
C ASN A 430 22.07 -19.25 -11.89
N ARG A 431 20.91 -19.55 -11.25
CA ARG A 431 20.72 -19.47 -9.79
C ARG A 431 21.84 -20.14 -8.98
N ASN A 432 22.17 -21.39 -9.28
CA ASN A 432 23.19 -22.12 -8.53
C ASN A 432 24.58 -21.51 -8.68
N GLN A 433 24.92 -21.05 -9.88
CA GLN A 433 26.18 -20.36 -10.15
C GLN A 433 26.25 -19.02 -9.44
N MET A 434 25.14 -18.26 -9.45
CA MET A 434 25.04 -16.98 -8.77
C MET A 434 25.18 -17.12 -7.26
N MET A 435 24.49 -18.10 -6.65
CA MET A 435 24.60 -18.38 -5.22
C MET A 435 26.00 -18.84 -4.81
N ALA A 436 26.67 -19.64 -5.65
CA ALA A 436 28.04 -20.08 -5.41
C ALA A 436 29.03 -18.90 -5.53
N LYS A 437 28.85 -18.01 -6.52
CA LYS A 437 29.72 -16.85 -6.75
C LYS A 437 29.48 -15.73 -5.74
N TYR A 438 28.22 -15.51 -5.35
CA TYR A 438 27.80 -14.43 -4.46
C TYR A 438 27.05 -14.97 -3.24
N PRO A 439 27.70 -15.73 -2.35
CA PRO A 439 27.04 -16.29 -1.17
C PRO A 439 26.60 -15.19 -0.16
N LYS A 440 27.15 -13.99 -0.28
CA LYS A 440 26.79 -12.83 0.55
C LYS A 440 26.32 -11.67 -0.31
N PHE A 441 25.24 -11.03 0.09
CA PHE A 441 24.67 -9.89 -0.62
C PHE A 441 25.67 -8.75 -0.86
N GLN A 442 26.57 -8.45 0.07
CA GLN A 442 27.54 -7.36 -0.09
C GLN A 442 28.48 -7.62 -1.29
N GLN A 443 28.90 -8.86 -1.51
CA GLN A 443 29.69 -9.24 -2.69
C GLN A 443 28.88 -9.06 -3.96
N TYR A 444 27.61 -9.51 -3.95
CA TYR A 444 26.71 -9.30 -5.08
C TYR A 444 26.52 -7.81 -5.39
N LYS A 445 26.25 -6.99 -4.36
CA LYS A 445 26.03 -5.55 -4.52
C LYS A 445 27.25 -4.86 -5.16
N GLN A 446 28.45 -5.24 -4.77
CA GLN A 446 29.70 -4.65 -5.26
C GLN A 446 30.09 -5.16 -6.65
N ASP A 447 30.04 -6.46 -6.86
CA ASP A 447 30.72 -7.11 -7.99
C ASP A 447 29.80 -7.52 -9.15
N PHE A 448 28.47 -7.69 -8.88
CA PHE A 448 27.57 -8.07 -9.96
C PHE A 448 27.19 -6.86 -10.81
N VAL A 449 27.46 -6.98 -12.10
CA VAL A 449 27.06 -6.01 -13.14
C VAL A 449 26.13 -6.73 -14.12
N VAL A 450 25.02 -6.09 -14.48
CA VAL A 450 24.13 -6.57 -15.54
C VAL A 450 24.88 -6.50 -16.87
N GLY A 451 25.09 -7.65 -17.52
CA GLY A 451 25.84 -7.76 -18.76
C GLY A 451 25.00 -7.38 -19.99
N GLU A 452 25.68 -7.18 -21.11
CA GLU A 452 25.03 -6.92 -22.40
C GLU A 452 24.17 -8.11 -22.86
N ASP A 453 24.51 -9.33 -22.50
CA ASP A 453 23.74 -10.56 -22.77
C ASP A 453 22.31 -10.48 -22.22
N ILE A 454 22.14 -9.93 -21.01
CA ILE A 454 20.83 -9.71 -20.38
C ILE A 454 20.06 -8.59 -21.11
N MET A 455 20.78 -7.53 -21.48
CA MET A 455 20.18 -6.38 -22.17
C MET A 455 19.74 -6.76 -23.59
N GLU A 456 20.54 -7.55 -24.33
CA GLU A 456 20.18 -8.08 -25.65
C GLU A 456 18.94 -9.00 -25.56
N GLU A 457 18.85 -9.87 -24.54
CA GLU A 457 17.66 -10.68 -24.30
C GLU A 457 16.43 -9.80 -24.03
N LEU A 458 16.56 -8.74 -23.25
CA LEU A 458 15.46 -7.78 -22.99
C LEU A 458 14.99 -7.13 -24.30
N LEU A 459 15.90 -6.65 -25.13
CA LEU A 459 15.57 -6.02 -26.41
C LEU A 459 14.91 -7.00 -27.38
N LYS A 460 15.40 -8.24 -27.45
CA LYS A 460 14.75 -9.30 -28.23
C LYS A 460 13.32 -9.55 -27.77
N MET A 461 13.12 -9.69 -26.45
CA MET A 461 11.77 -9.90 -25.88
C MET A 461 10.84 -8.71 -26.14
N ALA A 462 11.38 -7.48 -26.15
CA ALA A 462 10.61 -6.28 -26.51
C ALA A 462 10.16 -6.31 -27.99
N GLY A 463 11.05 -6.73 -28.89
CA GLY A 463 10.71 -6.92 -30.30
C GLY A 463 9.65 -8.00 -30.52
N ASP A 464 9.74 -9.14 -29.83
CA ASP A 464 8.75 -10.22 -29.88
C ASP A 464 7.35 -9.74 -29.42
N GLU A 465 7.28 -8.78 -28.49
CA GLU A 465 6.05 -8.15 -28.02
C GLU A 465 5.66 -6.88 -28.83
N LYS A 466 6.35 -6.62 -29.95
CA LYS A 466 6.08 -5.49 -30.85
C LYS A 466 6.22 -4.12 -30.17
N ILE A 467 7.09 -4.00 -29.17
CA ILE A 467 7.48 -2.71 -28.59
C ILE A 467 8.56 -2.13 -29.50
N GLU A 468 8.22 -1.05 -30.20
CA GLU A 468 9.14 -0.36 -31.12
C GLU A 468 10.37 0.16 -30.36
N PHE A 469 11.55 -0.12 -30.91
CA PHE A 469 12.83 0.28 -30.30
C PHE A 469 13.09 1.77 -30.53
N GLU A 470 13.30 2.48 -29.44
CA GLU A 470 13.56 3.91 -29.38
C GLU A 470 14.99 4.14 -28.85
N GLU A 471 15.98 4.19 -29.71
CA GLU A 471 17.41 4.20 -29.35
C GLU A 471 17.76 5.32 -28.36
N GLU A 472 17.34 6.55 -28.61
CA GLU A 472 17.63 7.69 -27.73
C GLU A 472 17.01 7.48 -26.34
N GLN A 473 15.76 7.04 -26.28
CA GLN A 473 15.06 6.77 -25.02
C GLN A 473 15.68 5.59 -24.29
N TYR A 474 16.05 4.53 -24.99
CA TYR A 474 16.72 3.38 -24.43
C TYR A 474 18.07 3.79 -23.81
N ASN A 475 18.91 4.52 -24.54
CA ASN A 475 20.23 4.96 -24.06
C ASN A 475 20.12 5.82 -22.79
N ARG A 476 19.09 6.69 -22.69
CA ARG A 476 18.80 7.46 -21.48
C ARG A 476 18.35 6.60 -20.31
N SER A 477 17.54 5.58 -20.56
CA SER A 477 16.97 4.71 -19.52
C SER A 477 17.84 3.49 -19.19
N LYS A 478 18.82 3.12 -20.05
CA LYS A 478 19.64 1.91 -19.87
C LYS A 478 20.24 1.78 -18.46
N PRO A 479 20.83 2.82 -17.85
CA PRO A 479 21.36 2.71 -16.49
C PRO A 479 20.29 2.37 -15.46
N LEU A 480 19.08 2.94 -15.58
CA LEU A 480 17.95 2.67 -14.69
C LEU A 480 17.43 1.24 -14.89
N ILE A 481 17.30 0.79 -16.14
CA ILE A 481 16.87 -0.59 -16.46
C ILE A 481 17.86 -1.60 -15.87
N MET A 482 19.18 -1.38 -16.04
CA MET A 482 20.21 -2.25 -15.46
C MET A 482 20.15 -2.27 -13.92
N LEU A 483 19.93 -1.12 -13.28
CA LEU A 483 19.74 -1.03 -11.83
C LEU A 483 18.50 -1.84 -11.38
N GLN A 484 17.38 -1.71 -12.07
CA GLN A 484 16.16 -2.45 -11.77
C GLN A 484 16.35 -3.96 -11.93
N ILE A 485 16.99 -4.41 -13.01
CA ILE A 485 17.33 -5.83 -13.22
C ILE A 485 18.23 -6.34 -12.09
N LYS A 486 19.28 -5.60 -11.74
CA LYS A 486 20.16 -5.94 -10.61
C LYS A 486 19.38 -6.07 -9.31
N ALA A 487 18.47 -5.14 -9.01
CA ALA A 487 17.67 -5.15 -7.81
C ALA A 487 16.67 -6.33 -7.79
N LEU A 488 16.02 -6.64 -8.91
CA LEU A 488 15.10 -7.77 -9.03
C LEU A 488 15.81 -9.12 -8.84
N ILE A 489 17.01 -9.29 -9.42
CA ILE A 489 17.83 -10.48 -9.20
C ILE A 489 18.23 -10.58 -7.72
N ALA A 490 18.58 -9.47 -7.05
CA ALA A 490 18.91 -9.47 -5.63
C ALA A 490 17.71 -9.86 -4.76
N ARG A 491 16.51 -9.38 -5.08
CA ARG A 491 15.27 -9.78 -4.40
C ARG A 491 15.08 -11.29 -4.44
N ASP A 492 15.23 -11.89 -5.63
CA ASP A 492 14.92 -13.29 -5.86
C ASP A 492 16.05 -14.24 -5.40
N LEU A 493 17.28 -13.73 -5.21
CA LEU A 493 18.39 -14.48 -4.62
C LEU A 493 18.42 -14.40 -3.09
N TYR A 494 18.05 -13.26 -2.53
CA TYR A 494 18.17 -12.99 -1.09
C TYR A 494 16.83 -12.62 -0.47
N ASP A 495 16.41 -11.32 -0.56
CA ASP A 495 15.16 -10.86 0.02
C ASP A 495 14.79 -9.44 -0.51
N MET A 496 13.58 -8.98 -0.20
CA MET A 496 13.07 -7.65 -0.54
C MET A 496 13.94 -6.52 0.04
N ALA A 497 14.51 -6.70 1.22
CA ALA A 497 15.42 -5.72 1.81
C ALA A 497 16.65 -5.45 0.93
N GLN A 498 17.16 -6.46 0.21
CA GLN A 498 18.28 -6.32 -0.70
C GLN A 498 17.91 -5.59 -1.99
N TYR A 499 16.67 -5.77 -2.45
CA TYR A 499 16.12 -4.96 -3.54
C TYR A 499 16.20 -3.47 -3.19
N PHE A 500 15.67 -3.09 -2.02
CA PHE A 500 15.68 -1.69 -1.60
C PHE A 500 17.08 -1.14 -1.36
N GLN A 501 18.02 -1.94 -0.88
CA GLN A 501 19.40 -1.53 -0.73
C GLN A 501 20.10 -1.19 -2.07
N ILE A 502 19.62 -1.76 -3.19
CA ILE A 502 20.13 -1.43 -4.53
C ILE A 502 19.36 -0.24 -5.12
N ILE A 503 18.04 -0.27 -5.11
CA ILE A 503 17.22 0.82 -5.70
C ILE A 503 17.48 2.16 -4.99
N ASN A 504 17.67 2.15 -3.69
CA ASN A 504 17.91 3.35 -2.89
C ASN A 504 19.27 4.02 -3.17
N ASP A 505 20.22 3.31 -3.78
CA ASP A 505 21.47 3.94 -4.23
C ASP A 505 21.23 5.04 -5.30
N ASP A 506 20.09 4.95 -6.02
CA ASP A 506 19.70 5.90 -7.07
C ASP A 506 18.36 6.61 -6.79
N ASN A 507 17.76 6.41 -5.62
CA ASN A 507 16.51 7.07 -5.22
C ASN A 507 16.78 8.51 -4.71
N PRO A 508 16.36 9.57 -5.42
CA PRO A 508 16.67 10.96 -5.03
C PRO A 508 16.13 11.33 -3.66
N SER A 509 14.93 10.85 -3.29
CA SER A 509 14.32 11.13 -1.98
C SER A 509 15.13 10.50 -0.85
N TYR A 510 15.58 9.25 -1.03
CA TYR A 510 16.42 8.55 -0.05
C TYR A 510 17.79 9.21 0.09
N GLN A 511 18.44 9.55 -1.02
CA GLN A 511 19.75 10.22 -1.02
C GLN A 511 19.67 11.58 -0.33
N LYS A 512 18.60 12.36 -0.59
CA LYS A 512 18.36 13.64 0.08
C LYS A 512 18.09 13.45 1.58
N ALA A 513 17.35 12.43 1.97
CA ALA A 513 17.12 12.10 3.37
C ALA A 513 18.42 11.76 4.11
N LEU A 514 19.31 10.97 3.49
CA LEU A 514 20.64 10.67 4.04
C LEU A 514 21.49 11.94 4.23
N GLN A 515 21.49 12.85 3.26
CA GLN A 515 22.18 14.12 3.37
C GLN A 515 21.67 14.96 4.54
N ILE A 516 20.34 15.08 4.65
CA ILE A 516 19.70 15.88 5.71
C ILE A 516 19.96 15.24 7.08
N ILE A 517 19.72 13.94 7.23
CA ILE A 517 19.78 13.27 8.52
C ILE A 517 21.21 13.23 9.08
N ASN A 518 22.20 13.22 8.21
CA ASN A 518 23.62 13.21 8.58
C ASN A 518 24.20 14.61 8.82
N ASN A 519 23.50 15.68 8.40
CA ASN A 519 23.90 17.06 8.66
C ASN A 519 23.01 17.68 9.74
N LYS A 520 23.51 17.78 10.98
CA LYS A 520 22.75 18.28 12.14
C LYS A 520 22.26 19.72 11.95
N GLU A 521 23.06 20.58 11.36
CA GLU A 521 22.73 21.99 11.13
C GLU A 521 21.58 22.12 10.12
N THR A 522 21.70 21.44 8.98
CA THR A 522 20.61 21.40 7.97
C THR A 522 19.33 20.82 8.54
N TYR A 523 19.42 19.72 9.30
CA TYR A 523 18.27 19.09 9.93
C TYR A 523 17.55 20.06 10.90
N ASN A 524 18.31 20.72 11.79
CA ASN A 524 17.74 21.66 12.74
C ASN A 524 17.12 22.90 12.06
N ARG A 525 17.80 23.46 11.05
CA ARG A 525 17.27 24.59 10.27
C ARG A 525 15.94 24.25 9.59
N LEU A 526 15.80 23.06 9.02
CA LEU A 526 14.54 22.61 8.41
C LEU A 526 13.39 22.46 9.42
N LEU A 527 13.71 22.20 10.68
CA LEU A 527 12.74 22.16 11.79
C LEU A 527 12.55 23.52 12.49
N GLY A 528 13.19 24.60 12.01
CA GLY A 528 13.09 25.91 12.66
C GLY A 528 13.82 26.01 14.00
N ARG A 529 14.90 25.24 14.18
CA ARG A 529 15.69 25.16 15.43
C ARG A 529 17.11 25.66 15.24
#